data_06325928341b934c86216c1231b688b0
#
_entry.id   06325928341b934c86216c1231b688b0
#
_cell.length_a   1.000
_cell.length_b   1.000
_cell.length_c   1.000
_cell.angle_alpha   90.00
_cell.angle_beta   90.00
_cell.angle_gamma   90.00
#
_symmetry.space_group_name_H-M   'P 1'
#
loop_
_entity.id
_entity.type
_entity.pdbx_description
1 polymer ?
#
loop_
_entity_poly.entity_id
_entity_poly.type
_entity_poly.pdbx_seq_one_letter_code
_entity_poly.pdbx_strand_id
1 'polypeptide(L)' 'MIKVSKLDGTEYYINPHQIECIEIRPDTALIMLSGKHHIVKEEVDTVLQRIDEYRRRLSPYIVQE' A
#
# COMPACT_ATOMS: atom_id res chain seq x y z
N MET A 1 3.08 8.31 1.08
CA MET A 1 1.92 7.90 0.28
C MET A 1 2.36 6.99 -0.85
N ILE A 2 1.59 5.94 -1.10
CA ILE A 2 1.83 5.08 -2.25
C ILE A 2 0.63 5.16 -3.18
N LYS A 3 0.88 5.00 -4.49
CA LYS A 3 -0.19 5.03 -5.49
C LYS A 3 -0.79 3.64 -5.64
N VAL A 4 -2.12 3.57 -5.64
CA VAL A 4 -2.85 2.34 -5.90
C VAL A 4 -4.03 2.66 -6.82
N SER A 5 -4.65 1.64 -7.37
CA SER A 5 -5.75 1.81 -8.31
C SER A 5 -6.96 1.03 -7.86
N LYS A 6 -8.15 1.63 -7.99
CA LYS A 6 -9.40 0.90 -7.85
C LYS A 6 -9.52 -0.11 -8.98
N LEU A 7 -10.43 -1.06 -8.82
CA LEU A 7 -10.63 -2.08 -9.84
C LEU A 7 -11.03 -1.48 -11.21
N ASP A 8 -11.64 -0.31 -11.20
CA ASP A 8 -12.03 0.38 -12.44
C ASP A 8 -10.88 1.18 -13.07
N GLY A 9 -9.70 1.16 -12.44
CA GLY A 9 -8.52 1.84 -12.94
C GLY A 9 -8.29 3.23 -12.37
N THR A 10 -9.21 3.75 -11.57
CA THR A 10 -9.03 5.06 -10.95
C THR A 10 -7.87 5.03 -9.98
N GLU A 11 -6.89 5.89 -10.17
CA GLU A 11 -5.68 5.94 -9.33
C GLU A 11 -5.89 6.89 -8.16
N TYR A 12 -5.29 6.52 -7.02
CA TYR A 12 -5.32 7.37 -5.83
C TYR A 12 -4.15 7.00 -4.93
N TYR A 13 -3.94 7.78 -3.88
CA TYR A 13 -2.82 7.59 -2.96
C TYR A 13 -3.35 7.24 -1.57
N ILE A 14 -2.64 6.32 -0.91
CA ILE A 14 -2.96 5.97 0.47
C ILE A 14 -1.70 6.09 1.32
N ASN A 15 -1.90 6.22 2.62
CA ASN A 15 -0.80 6.28 3.58
C ASN A 15 -0.44 4.85 4.00
N PRO A 16 0.73 4.34 3.60
CA PRO A 16 1.09 2.96 3.93
C PRO A 16 1.27 2.73 5.43
N HIS A 17 1.51 3.78 6.22
CA HIS A 17 1.64 3.64 7.67
C HIS A 17 0.30 3.31 8.33
N GLN A 18 -0.81 3.48 7.63
CA GLN A 18 -2.15 3.19 8.15
C GLN A 18 -2.66 1.83 7.71
N ILE A 19 -1.86 1.04 7.03
CA ILE A 19 -2.24 -0.31 6.61
C ILE A 19 -1.94 -1.26 7.76
N GLU A 20 -2.98 -1.97 8.22
CA GLU A 20 -2.82 -2.99 9.26
C GLU A 20 -2.39 -4.31 8.65
N CYS A 21 -3.08 -4.74 7.59
CA CYS A 21 -2.77 -6.00 6.93
C CYS A 21 -3.24 -5.96 5.49
N ILE A 22 -2.76 -6.90 4.71
CA ILE A 22 -3.13 -7.06 3.30
C ILE A 22 -3.69 -8.46 3.12
N GLU A 23 -4.90 -8.55 2.55
CA GLU A 23 -5.55 -9.82 2.26
C GLU A 23 -5.66 -10.02 0.76
N ILE A 24 -5.63 -11.28 0.33
CA ILE A 24 -5.70 -11.64 -1.09
C ILE A 24 -6.87 -12.61 -1.26
N ARG A 25 -8.11 -12.06 -1.51
CA ARG A 25 -9.32 -12.89 -1.62
C ARG A 25 -10.42 -12.18 -2.41
N PRO A 26 -10.57 -12.41 -3.68
CA PRO A 26 -9.57 -12.84 -4.67
C PRO A 26 -8.64 -11.71 -5.04
N ASP A 27 -9.07 -10.47 -4.82
CA ASP A 27 -8.28 -9.27 -5.13
C ASP A 27 -7.50 -8.83 -3.90
N THR A 28 -6.51 -7.98 -4.13
CA THR A 28 -5.73 -7.41 -3.05
C THR A 28 -6.59 -6.43 -2.27
N ALA A 29 -6.72 -6.66 -0.96
CA ALA A 29 -7.48 -5.79 -0.07
C ALA A 29 -6.53 -5.22 0.98
N LEU A 30 -6.44 -3.90 1.03
CA LEU A 30 -5.63 -3.20 2.03
C LEU A 30 -6.55 -2.84 3.19
N ILE A 31 -6.32 -3.49 4.33
CA ILE A 31 -7.14 -3.26 5.53
C ILE A 31 -6.44 -2.19 6.36
N MET A 32 -7.10 -1.07 6.52
CA MET A 32 -6.51 0.07 7.23
C MET A 32 -6.74 -0.06 8.73
N LEU A 33 -5.94 0.64 9.52
CA LEU A 33 -6.08 0.65 10.97
C LEU A 33 -7.47 1.11 11.40
N SER A 34 -8.11 1.95 10.61
CA SER A 34 -9.47 2.43 10.88
C SER A 34 -10.54 1.37 10.63
N GLY A 35 -10.17 0.23 10.06
CA GLY A 35 -11.10 -0.80 9.64
C GLY A 35 -11.58 -0.64 8.21
N LYS A 36 -11.22 0.45 7.55
CA LYS A 36 -11.61 0.67 6.17
C LYS A 36 -10.85 -0.28 5.25
N HIS A 37 -11.54 -0.80 4.24
CA HIS A 37 -10.96 -1.70 3.26
C HIS A 37 -10.80 -0.98 1.93
N HIS A 38 -9.62 -1.14 1.32
CA HIS A 38 -9.36 -0.65 -0.03
C HIS A 38 -9.09 -1.84 -0.93
N ILE A 39 -9.99 -2.11 -1.86
CA ILE A 39 -9.80 -3.18 -2.84
C ILE A 39 -9.06 -2.54 -4.01
N VAL A 40 -7.89 -3.07 -4.33
CA VAL A 40 -7.03 -2.47 -5.34
C VAL A 40 -6.73 -3.46 -6.46
N LYS A 41 -6.41 -2.90 -7.62
CA LYS A 41 -6.13 -3.67 -8.82
C LYS A 41 -4.73 -4.29 -8.78
N GLU A 42 -3.80 -3.63 -8.11
CA GLU A 42 -2.42 -4.09 -8.05
C GLU A 42 -2.31 -5.41 -7.29
N GLU A 43 -1.41 -6.26 -7.76
CA GLU A 43 -1.08 -7.48 -7.02
C GLU A 43 -0.28 -7.12 -5.76
N VAL A 44 -0.31 -8.02 -4.79
CA VAL A 44 0.32 -7.76 -3.50
C VAL A 44 1.81 -7.44 -3.66
N ASP A 45 2.51 -8.13 -4.57
CA ASP A 45 3.93 -7.88 -4.76
C ASP A 45 4.19 -6.45 -5.23
N THR A 46 3.31 -5.92 -6.09
CA THR A 46 3.43 -4.54 -6.54
C THR A 46 3.22 -3.57 -5.39
N VAL A 47 2.23 -3.84 -4.54
CA VAL A 47 1.97 -2.98 -3.38
C VAL A 47 3.16 -2.99 -2.44
N LEU A 48 3.71 -4.17 -2.14
CA LEU A 48 4.86 -4.29 -1.26
C LEU A 48 6.07 -3.58 -1.85
N GLN A 49 6.28 -3.67 -3.16
CA GLN A 49 7.37 -2.97 -3.82
C GLN A 49 7.22 -1.46 -3.66
N ARG A 50 6.01 -0.93 -3.82
CA ARG A 50 5.76 0.50 -3.68
C ARG A 50 5.98 0.97 -2.25
N ILE A 51 5.64 0.14 -1.26
CA ILE A 51 5.91 0.44 0.14
C ILE A 51 7.41 0.47 0.39
N ASP A 52 8.16 -0.49 -0.17
CA ASP A 52 9.62 -0.51 -0.04
C ASP A 52 10.25 0.75 -0.63
N GLU A 53 9.80 1.15 -1.82
CA GLU A 53 10.31 2.35 -2.47
C GLU A 53 10.00 3.59 -1.64
N TYR A 54 8.81 3.64 -1.05
CA TYR A 54 8.45 4.74 -0.17
C TYR A 54 9.40 4.82 1.02
N ARG A 55 9.71 3.67 1.64
CA ARG A 55 10.63 3.63 2.77
C ARG A 55 12.02 4.05 2.38
N ARG A 56 12.48 3.66 1.20
CA ARG A 56 13.80 4.05 0.70
C ARG A 56 13.90 5.55 0.52
N ARG A 57 12.83 6.20 0.09
CA ARG A 57 12.81 7.65 -0.04
C ARG A 57 13.00 8.34 1.30
N LEU A 58 12.56 7.70 2.38
CA LEU A 58 12.72 8.23 3.72
C LEU A 58 14.08 7.89 4.32
N SER A 59 14.83 6.96 3.71
CA SER A 59 16.07 6.44 4.31
C SER A 59 17.11 7.50 4.59
N PRO A 60 17.24 8.61 3.82
CA PRO A 60 18.18 9.66 4.19
C PRO A 60 17.91 10.28 5.56
N TYR A 61 16.70 10.10 6.08
CA TYR A 61 16.29 10.67 7.35
C TYR A 61 16.13 9.62 8.44
N ILE A 62 16.43 8.36 8.12
CA ILE A 62 16.24 7.23 9.03
C ILE A 62 17.56 6.48 9.13
N VAL A 63 18.04 6.32 10.37
CA VAL A 63 19.25 5.53 10.59
C VAL A 63 18.92 4.06 10.41
N GLN A 64 19.64 3.40 9.50
CA GLN A 64 19.48 1.99 9.22
C GLN A 64 20.58 1.21 9.90
N GLU A 65 20.21 0.14 10.61
CA GLU A 65 21.16 -0.71 11.28
C GLU A 65 21.28 -2.07 10.61
#